data_69b8974ccf3a530649d6a26cec9c0432
#
_entry.id   69b8974ccf3a530649d6a26cec9c0432
#
_cell.length_a   1.000
_cell.length_b   1.000
_cell.length_c   1.000
_cell.angle_alpha   90.00
_cell.angle_beta   90.00
_cell.angle_gamma   90.00
#
_symmetry.space_group_name_H-M   'P 1'
#
loop_
_entity.id
_entity.type
_entity.pdbx_description
1 polymer ?
#
loop_
_entity_poly.entity_id
_entity_poly.type
_entity_poly.pdbx_seq_one_letter_code
_entity_poly.pdbx_strand_id
1 'polypeptide(L)'
;VHSSIHNRGIQEFEYLATENNACSLDELKEIYLYSWAFLTLQSLGILEYVTTYFNKTHNLRFIEFYEKFLDYSRNTDSILMKELKKIIKFRDDGYSGKGWDHHDPDLGEIIWPIEEASWLRLTKDKEELQNVIFNLIVFVNERCGLNESEKLLRDLANFQVFILTTRDYKDEIKS
;
A
#
# COMPACT_ATOMS: atom_id res chain seq x y z
N VAL A 1 -4.23 13.32 21.76
CA VAL A 1 -5.53 12.75 22.15
C VAL A 1 -6.56 13.22 21.14
N HIS A 2 -7.29 12.34 20.53
CA HIS A 2 -8.41 12.68 19.66
C HIS A 2 -9.63 11.82 20.05
N SER A 3 -10.81 12.26 19.67
CA SER A 3 -12.06 11.54 19.91
C SER A 3 -12.52 10.81 18.66
N SER A 4 -13.07 9.60 18.81
CA SER A 4 -13.80 8.94 17.74
C SER A 4 -15.10 9.67 17.46
N ILE A 5 -15.41 9.90 16.17
CA ILE A 5 -16.66 10.57 15.74
C ILE A 5 -17.89 9.67 15.83
N HIS A 6 -17.70 8.36 16.09
CA HIS A 6 -18.79 7.37 16.00
C HIS A 6 -19.54 7.14 17.31
N ASN A 7 -18.99 7.53 18.46
CA ASN A 7 -19.67 7.37 19.73
C ASN A 7 -20.53 8.59 20.06
N ARG A 8 -21.76 8.59 19.56
CA ARG A 8 -22.77 9.58 19.95
C ARG A 8 -23.15 9.38 21.42
N GLY A 9 -22.46 10.08 22.31
CA GLY A 9 -22.77 10.11 23.75
C GLY A 9 -21.65 9.64 24.69
N ILE A 10 -20.64 8.93 24.20
CA ILE A 10 -19.46 8.58 24.98
C ILE A 10 -18.24 9.10 24.22
N GLN A 11 -17.52 10.02 24.83
CA GLN A 11 -16.29 10.54 24.23
C GLN A 11 -15.15 9.54 24.48
N GLU A 12 -14.71 8.89 23.44
CA GLU A 12 -13.51 8.01 23.46
C GLU A 12 -12.27 8.82 23.11
N PHE A 13 -11.19 8.52 23.79
CA PHE A 13 -9.90 9.16 23.58
C PHE A 13 -8.84 8.10 23.28
N GLU A 14 -8.05 8.37 22.28
CA GLU A 14 -6.90 7.56 21.94
C GLU A 14 -5.60 8.35 22.22
N TYR A 15 -4.64 7.68 22.84
CA TYR A 15 -3.33 8.24 23.11
C TYR A 15 -2.35 7.77 22.05
N LEU A 16 -1.82 8.71 21.29
CA LEU A 16 -0.81 8.43 20.30
C LEU A 16 0.59 8.69 20.86
N ALA A 17 1.48 7.74 20.65
CA ALA A 17 2.90 7.99 20.87
C ALA A 17 3.41 8.91 19.75
N THR A 18 3.93 10.07 20.13
CA THR A 18 4.48 11.04 19.19
C THR A 18 6.01 10.99 19.13
N GLU A 19 6.63 10.42 20.16
CA GLU A 19 8.08 10.20 20.25
C GLU A 19 8.40 9.23 21.37
N ASN A 20 9.56 8.60 21.32
CA ASN A 20 10.15 7.84 22.41
C ASN A 20 11.68 7.93 22.35
N ASN A 21 12.39 7.27 23.28
CA ASN A 21 13.85 7.33 23.33
C ASN A 21 14.55 6.69 22.10
N ALA A 22 13.83 5.95 21.26
CA ALA A 22 14.36 5.26 20.09
C ALA A 22 13.90 5.85 18.75
N CYS A 23 12.76 6.58 18.73
CA CYS A 23 12.17 7.11 17.50
C CYS A 23 11.61 8.51 17.72
N SER A 24 11.97 9.42 16.84
CA SER A 24 11.35 10.73 16.67
C SER A 24 9.98 10.62 15.99
N LEU A 25 9.19 11.69 16.04
CA LEU A 25 7.91 11.76 15.33
C LEU A 25 8.08 11.55 13.81
N ASP A 26 9.12 12.08 13.19
CA ASP A 26 9.35 11.94 11.76
C ASP A 26 9.69 10.48 11.39
N GLU A 27 10.47 9.80 12.21
CA GLU A 27 10.73 8.36 12.04
C GLU A 27 9.45 7.53 12.22
N LEU A 28 8.61 7.84 13.21
CA LEU A 28 7.32 7.18 13.39
C LEU A 28 6.40 7.38 12.17
N LYS A 29 6.40 8.59 11.59
CA LYS A 29 5.66 8.87 10.36
C LYS A 29 6.17 8.07 9.17
N GLU A 30 7.48 7.89 9.03
CA GLU A 30 8.04 7.03 7.99
C GLU A 30 7.71 5.56 8.23
N ILE A 31 7.84 5.07 9.46
CA ILE A 31 7.45 3.69 9.84
C ILE A 31 5.97 3.43 9.47
N TYR A 32 5.10 4.42 9.67
CA TYR A 32 3.70 4.31 9.27
C TYR A 32 3.53 4.04 7.77
N LEU A 33 4.30 4.73 6.92
CA LEU A 33 4.23 4.52 5.46
C LEU A 33 4.72 3.12 5.05
N TYR A 34 5.78 2.63 5.69
CA TYR A 34 6.25 1.25 5.47
C TYR A 34 5.20 0.22 5.92
N SER A 35 4.57 0.44 7.07
CA SER A 35 3.51 -0.42 7.59
C SER A 35 2.33 -0.47 6.63
N TRP A 36 1.84 0.69 6.19
CA TRP A 36 0.77 0.78 5.19
C TRP A 36 1.16 0.07 3.89
N ALA A 37 2.35 0.34 3.35
CA ALA A 37 2.80 -0.28 2.10
C ALA A 37 2.88 -1.80 2.24
N PHE A 38 3.40 -2.32 3.36
CA PHE A 38 3.48 -3.75 3.59
C PHE A 38 2.09 -4.38 3.74
N LEU A 39 1.21 -3.79 4.54
CA LEU A 39 -0.16 -4.31 4.74
C LEU A 39 -0.95 -4.30 3.42
N THR A 40 -0.98 -3.18 2.71
CA THR A 40 -1.74 -3.03 1.46
C THR A 40 -1.17 -3.87 0.32
N LEU A 41 0.14 -3.81 0.11
CA LEU A 41 0.75 -4.35 -1.10
C LEU A 41 1.22 -5.78 -0.93
N GLN A 42 1.74 -6.14 0.25
CA GLN A 42 2.20 -7.50 0.53
C GLN A 42 1.06 -8.36 1.08
N SER A 43 0.46 -7.95 2.21
CA SER A 43 -0.47 -8.80 2.94
C SER A 43 -1.83 -8.92 2.24
N LEU A 44 -2.33 -7.84 1.60
CA LEU A 44 -3.53 -7.89 0.76
C LEU A 44 -3.24 -8.34 -0.69
N GLY A 45 -1.98 -8.63 -1.02
CA GLY A 45 -1.59 -9.39 -2.21
C GLY A 45 -1.37 -8.58 -3.49
N ILE A 46 -1.34 -7.23 -3.46
CA ILE A 46 -1.13 -6.43 -4.68
C ILE A 46 0.26 -6.67 -5.31
N LEU A 47 1.30 -6.90 -4.49
CA LEU A 47 2.67 -7.15 -4.95
C LEU A 47 3.28 -8.45 -4.40
N GLU A 48 2.50 -9.30 -3.76
CA GLU A 48 2.96 -10.50 -3.04
C GLU A 48 3.89 -11.38 -3.87
N TYR A 49 3.48 -11.72 -5.08
CA TYR A 49 4.27 -12.62 -5.94
C TYR A 49 5.48 -11.93 -6.56
N VAL A 50 5.33 -10.66 -6.90
CA VAL A 50 6.44 -9.83 -7.41
C VAL A 50 7.55 -9.72 -6.38
N THR A 51 7.23 -9.30 -5.17
CA THR A 51 8.22 -9.15 -4.09
C THR A 51 8.83 -10.48 -3.69
N THR A 52 8.03 -11.56 -3.68
CA THR A 52 8.50 -12.93 -3.41
C THR A 52 9.48 -13.38 -4.50
N TYR A 53 9.20 -13.09 -5.77
CA TYR A 53 10.12 -13.39 -6.86
C TYR A 53 11.48 -12.72 -6.65
N PHE A 54 11.51 -11.40 -6.45
CA PHE A 54 12.75 -10.66 -6.23
C PHE A 54 13.51 -11.14 -4.99
N ASN A 55 12.79 -11.46 -3.92
CA ASN A 55 13.41 -12.01 -2.71
C ASN A 55 14.04 -13.38 -2.95
N LYS A 56 13.33 -14.30 -3.60
CA LYS A 56 13.82 -15.67 -3.82
C LYS A 56 14.92 -15.77 -4.87
N THR A 57 14.82 -14.97 -5.94
CA THR A 57 15.74 -15.04 -7.08
C THR A 57 16.98 -14.18 -6.88
N HIS A 58 16.82 -13.00 -6.28
CA HIS A 58 17.89 -12.01 -6.14
C HIS A 58 18.28 -11.73 -4.69
N ASN A 59 17.68 -12.42 -3.72
CA ASN A 59 17.90 -12.17 -2.30
C ASN A 59 17.62 -10.70 -1.89
N LEU A 60 16.77 -9.98 -2.66
CA LEU A 60 16.36 -8.63 -2.34
C LEU A 60 15.40 -8.69 -1.14
N ARG A 61 15.79 -8.10 -0.02
CA ARG A 61 14.95 -8.09 1.18
C ARG A 61 13.67 -7.28 0.94
N PHE A 62 12.56 -7.70 1.56
CA PHE A 62 11.29 -6.98 1.42
C PHE A 62 11.40 -5.50 1.77
N ILE A 63 12.16 -5.16 2.82
CA ILE A 63 12.36 -3.76 3.21
C ILE A 63 13.05 -2.97 2.09
N GLU A 64 14.06 -3.53 1.43
CA GLU A 64 14.76 -2.87 0.32
C GLU A 64 13.85 -2.66 -0.89
N PHE A 65 12.96 -3.63 -1.17
CA PHE A 65 11.95 -3.47 -2.22
C PHE A 65 10.99 -2.32 -1.89
N TYR A 66 10.49 -2.26 -0.65
CA TYR A 66 9.55 -1.20 -0.24
C TYR A 66 10.21 0.17 -0.10
N GLU A 67 11.50 0.26 0.17
CA GLU A 67 12.27 1.50 0.02
C GLU A 67 12.21 2.02 -1.42
N LYS A 68 12.45 1.13 -2.41
CA LYS A 68 12.34 1.50 -3.84
C LYS A 68 10.91 1.81 -4.25
N PHE A 69 9.93 1.09 -3.71
CA PHE A 69 8.52 1.41 -3.92
C PHE A 69 8.17 2.83 -3.45
N LEU A 70 8.58 3.22 -2.24
CA LEU A 70 8.33 4.57 -1.73
C LEU A 70 9.08 5.63 -2.53
N ASP A 71 10.31 5.37 -2.94
CA ASP A 71 11.09 6.26 -3.81
C ASP A 71 10.39 6.43 -5.17
N TYR A 72 9.99 5.35 -5.83
CA TYR A 72 9.22 5.38 -7.07
C TYR A 72 7.92 6.17 -6.92
N SER A 73 7.14 5.86 -5.88
CA SER A 73 5.83 6.47 -5.64
C SER A 73 5.92 7.97 -5.33
N ARG A 74 7.03 8.45 -4.75
CA ARG A 74 7.25 9.88 -4.47
C ARG A 74 7.64 10.67 -5.71
N ASN A 75 8.26 10.02 -6.70
CA ASN A 75 8.92 10.70 -7.83
C ASN A 75 8.26 10.44 -9.19
N THR A 76 7.18 9.65 -9.25
CA THR A 76 6.53 9.26 -10.50
C THR A 76 5.06 9.66 -10.51
N ASP A 77 4.58 10.37 -11.54
CA ASP A 77 3.14 10.66 -11.67
C ASP A 77 2.38 9.37 -12.03
N SER A 78 1.80 8.75 -11.01
CA SER A 78 1.15 7.45 -11.09
C SER A 78 0.02 7.32 -10.06
N ILE A 79 -0.80 6.26 -10.18
CA ILE A 79 -1.81 5.93 -9.16
C ILE A 79 -1.17 5.67 -7.80
N LEU A 80 0.06 5.13 -7.77
CA LEU A 80 0.81 4.91 -6.53
C LEU A 80 1.18 6.23 -5.84
N MET A 81 1.58 7.25 -6.60
CA MET A 81 1.84 8.59 -6.05
C MET A 81 0.56 9.23 -5.51
N LYS A 82 -0.54 9.12 -6.27
CA LYS A 82 -1.83 9.68 -5.85
C LYS A 82 -2.30 9.01 -4.56
N GLU A 83 -2.15 7.69 -4.46
CA GLU A 83 -2.50 6.95 -3.26
C GLU A 83 -1.57 7.30 -2.10
N LEU A 84 -0.26 7.32 -2.28
CA LEU A 84 0.71 7.70 -1.25
C LEU A 84 0.42 9.09 -0.66
N LYS A 85 0.03 10.06 -1.49
CA LYS A 85 -0.38 11.40 -1.02
C LYS A 85 -1.61 11.35 -0.10
N LYS A 86 -2.59 10.49 -0.40
CA LYS A 86 -3.76 10.29 0.47
C LYS A 86 -3.33 9.70 1.82
N ILE A 87 -2.43 8.73 1.82
CA ILE A 87 -1.92 8.10 3.03
C ILE A 87 -1.11 9.06 3.89
N ILE A 88 -0.24 9.86 3.28
CA ILE A 88 0.52 10.91 3.96
C ILE A 88 -0.44 11.89 4.63
N LYS A 89 -1.45 12.34 3.90
CA LYS A 89 -2.46 13.26 4.45
C LYS A 89 -3.22 12.62 5.61
N PHE A 90 -3.68 11.39 5.46
CA PHE A 90 -4.41 10.66 6.51
C PHE A 90 -3.55 10.51 7.77
N ARG A 91 -2.30 10.07 7.62
CA ARG A 91 -1.32 9.99 8.70
C ARG A 91 -1.12 11.33 9.42
N ASP A 92 -0.90 12.41 8.66
CA ASP A 92 -0.65 13.73 9.23
C ASP A 92 -1.89 14.30 9.91
N ASP A 93 -3.08 14.05 9.39
CA ASP A 93 -4.35 14.39 10.04
C ASP A 93 -4.50 13.63 11.37
N GLY A 94 -4.18 12.33 11.41
CA GLY A 94 -4.18 11.54 12.65
C GLY A 94 -3.23 12.10 13.69
N TYR A 95 -1.95 12.31 13.33
CA TYR A 95 -0.97 12.88 14.26
C TYR A 95 -1.27 14.32 14.68
N SER A 96 -2.05 15.08 13.92
CA SER A 96 -2.53 16.41 14.28
C SER A 96 -3.79 16.41 15.16
N GLY A 97 -4.32 15.24 15.51
CA GLY A 97 -5.49 15.08 16.38
C GLY A 97 -6.83 15.17 15.67
N LYS A 98 -6.87 15.06 14.35
CA LYS A 98 -8.14 15.04 13.58
C LYS A 98 -8.83 13.67 13.56
N GLY A 99 -8.21 12.65 14.15
CA GLY A 99 -8.73 11.29 14.20
C GLY A 99 -8.13 10.37 13.13
N TRP A 100 -8.40 9.07 13.31
CA TRP A 100 -7.95 7.99 12.43
C TRP A 100 -9.11 7.35 11.65
N ASP A 101 -10.28 7.97 11.68
CA ASP A 101 -11.44 7.48 10.93
C ASP A 101 -11.30 7.84 9.45
N HIS A 102 -11.23 6.83 8.59
CA HIS A 102 -11.13 7.03 7.15
C HIS A 102 -12.48 6.88 6.47
N HIS A 103 -12.99 7.98 5.95
CA HIS A 103 -14.19 8.02 5.12
C HIS A 103 -13.80 8.26 3.66
N ASP A 104 -14.29 7.40 2.77
CA ASP A 104 -14.15 7.56 1.33
C ASP A 104 -15.55 7.49 0.69
N PRO A 105 -16.11 8.63 0.24
CA PRO A 105 -17.43 8.66 -0.37
C PRO A 105 -17.59 7.75 -1.59
N ASP A 106 -16.49 7.48 -2.30
CA ASP A 106 -16.48 6.58 -3.47
C ASP A 106 -16.57 5.10 -3.09
N LEU A 107 -16.31 4.77 -1.82
CA LEU A 107 -16.34 3.40 -1.28
C LEU A 107 -17.56 3.14 -0.37
N GLY A 108 -18.42 4.15 -0.16
CA GLY A 108 -19.62 4.04 0.67
C GLY A 108 -19.54 4.75 2.02
N GLU A 109 -20.62 4.65 2.81
CA GLU A 109 -20.79 5.39 4.07
C GLU A 109 -20.23 4.66 5.31
N ILE A 110 -19.23 3.84 5.15
CA ILE A 110 -18.59 3.13 6.27
C ILE A 110 -17.19 3.69 6.54
N ILE A 111 -16.68 3.40 7.74
CA ILE A 111 -15.26 3.62 8.02
C ILE A 111 -14.49 2.46 7.46
N TRP A 112 -13.54 2.78 6.61
CA TRP A 112 -12.65 1.81 6.00
C TRP A 112 -11.32 1.74 6.76
N PRO A 113 -10.78 0.54 7.04
CA PRO A 113 -9.36 0.41 7.26
C PRO A 113 -8.60 1.01 6.07
N ILE A 114 -7.64 1.87 6.35
CA ILE A 114 -6.97 2.64 5.29
C ILE A 114 -6.28 1.74 4.25
N GLU A 115 -5.80 0.58 4.67
CA GLU A 115 -5.15 -0.41 3.83
C GLU A 115 -6.15 -1.05 2.85
N GLU A 116 -7.35 -1.39 3.33
CA GLU A 116 -8.41 -1.97 2.50
C GLU A 116 -8.97 -0.94 1.52
N ALA A 117 -9.15 0.30 1.96
CA ALA A 117 -9.55 1.40 1.09
C ALA A 117 -8.52 1.63 -0.02
N SER A 118 -7.22 1.59 0.32
CA SER A 118 -6.13 1.68 -0.65
C SER A 118 -6.17 0.52 -1.64
N TRP A 119 -6.39 -0.69 -1.16
CA TRP A 119 -6.51 -1.88 -2.00
C TRP A 119 -7.65 -1.72 -3.02
N LEU A 120 -8.84 -1.31 -2.57
CA LEU A 120 -10.01 -1.11 -3.44
C LEU A 120 -9.74 -0.04 -4.51
N ARG A 121 -9.11 1.08 -4.15
CA ARG A 121 -8.78 2.15 -5.11
C ARG A 121 -7.74 1.73 -6.11
N LEU A 122 -6.67 1.04 -5.68
CA LEU A 122 -5.59 0.60 -6.55
C LEU A 122 -6.01 -0.52 -7.51
N THR A 123 -6.94 -1.38 -7.09
CA THR A 123 -7.42 -2.51 -7.91
C THR A 123 -8.62 -2.19 -8.78
N LYS A 124 -9.14 -0.95 -8.72
CA LYS A 124 -10.33 -0.52 -9.48
C LYS A 124 -10.13 -0.61 -11.00
N ASP A 125 -8.97 -0.21 -11.48
CA ASP A 125 -8.57 -0.31 -12.88
C ASP A 125 -7.40 -1.28 -13.02
N LYS A 126 -7.69 -2.44 -13.60
CA LYS A 126 -6.72 -3.54 -13.74
C LYS A 126 -5.61 -3.23 -14.74
N GLU A 127 -5.92 -2.49 -15.80
CA GLU A 127 -4.95 -2.14 -16.83
C GLU A 127 -3.98 -1.07 -16.29
N GLU A 128 -4.50 -0.06 -15.60
CA GLU A 128 -3.68 0.96 -14.93
C GLU A 128 -2.80 0.33 -13.85
N LEU A 129 -3.35 -0.60 -13.04
CA LEU A 129 -2.58 -1.33 -12.03
C LEU A 129 -1.47 -2.17 -12.66
N GLN A 130 -1.75 -2.89 -13.75
CA GLN A 130 -0.77 -3.71 -14.45
C GLN A 130 0.40 -2.86 -14.99
N ASN A 131 0.08 -1.74 -15.60
CA ASN A 131 1.08 -0.81 -16.14
C ASN A 131 1.95 -0.21 -15.02
N VAL A 132 1.35 0.19 -13.91
CA VAL A 132 2.12 0.77 -12.80
C VAL A 132 2.98 -0.27 -12.08
N ILE A 133 2.51 -1.51 -11.92
CA ILE A 133 3.33 -2.62 -11.38
C ILE A 133 4.51 -2.87 -12.31
N PHE A 134 4.29 -2.97 -13.61
CA PHE A 134 5.37 -3.16 -14.59
C PHE A 134 6.42 -2.05 -14.48
N ASN A 135 6.02 -0.79 -14.49
CA ASN A 135 6.94 0.34 -14.39
C ASN A 135 7.70 0.36 -13.06
N LEU A 136 7.02 0.03 -11.94
CA LEU A 136 7.66 -0.09 -10.64
C LEU A 136 8.76 -1.16 -10.64
N ILE A 137 8.48 -2.36 -11.17
CA ILE A 137 9.46 -3.45 -11.14
C ILE A 137 10.60 -3.23 -12.13
N VAL A 138 10.39 -2.52 -13.23
CA VAL A 138 11.48 -2.03 -14.10
C VAL A 138 12.37 -1.07 -13.30
N PHE A 139 11.80 -0.12 -12.60
CA PHE A 139 12.54 0.80 -11.74
C PHE A 139 13.35 0.06 -10.65
N VAL A 140 12.74 -0.91 -9.97
CA VAL A 140 13.43 -1.73 -8.95
C VAL A 140 14.58 -2.51 -9.58
N ASN A 141 14.35 -3.15 -10.73
CA ASN A 141 15.36 -3.90 -11.48
C ASN A 141 16.60 -3.03 -11.79
N GLU A 142 16.37 -1.83 -12.31
CA GLU A 142 17.44 -0.87 -12.62
C GLU A 142 18.16 -0.36 -11.38
N ARG A 143 17.41 0.07 -10.35
CA ARG A 143 17.98 0.64 -9.12
C ARG A 143 18.77 -0.36 -8.28
N CYS A 144 18.44 -1.64 -8.38
CA CYS A 144 19.13 -2.72 -7.68
C CYS A 144 20.21 -3.40 -8.56
N GLY A 145 20.39 -2.96 -9.80
CA GLY A 145 21.37 -3.55 -10.73
C GLY A 145 21.05 -5.01 -11.09
N LEU A 146 19.75 -5.37 -11.08
CA LEU A 146 19.30 -6.70 -11.47
C LEU A 146 19.15 -6.73 -13.00
N ASN A 147 19.53 -7.84 -13.63
CA ASN A 147 19.57 -7.92 -15.09
C ASN A 147 18.39 -8.74 -15.65
N GLU A 148 17.20 -8.54 -15.12
CA GLU A 148 16.02 -9.22 -15.62
C GLU A 148 15.56 -8.64 -16.95
N SER A 149 15.08 -9.51 -17.84
CA SER A 149 14.60 -9.09 -19.14
C SER A 149 13.25 -8.37 -19.02
N GLU A 150 13.00 -7.40 -19.91
CA GLU A 150 11.71 -6.71 -19.96
C GLU A 150 10.53 -7.68 -20.12
N LYS A 151 10.72 -8.76 -20.90
CA LYS A 151 9.71 -9.80 -21.07
C LYS A 151 9.32 -10.43 -19.74
N LEU A 152 10.31 -10.84 -18.93
CA LEU A 152 10.05 -11.45 -17.63
C LEU A 152 9.36 -10.49 -16.66
N LEU A 153 9.81 -9.23 -16.62
CA LEU A 153 9.18 -8.22 -15.78
C LEU A 153 7.72 -7.99 -16.18
N ARG A 154 7.43 -7.98 -17.48
CA ARG A 154 6.05 -7.88 -17.99
C ARG A 154 5.22 -9.11 -17.63
N ASP A 155 5.78 -10.30 -17.76
CA ASP A 155 5.10 -11.55 -17.39
C ASP A 155 4.81 -11.60 -15.88
N LEU A 156 5.71 -11.11 -15.02
CA LEU A 156 5.49 -10.99 -13.58
C LEU A 156 4.36 -10.01 -13.24
N ALA A 157 4.32 -8.84 -13.87
CA ALA A 157 3.23 -7.88 -13.68
C ALA A 157 1.88 -8.45 -14.11
N ASN A 158 1.85 -9.12 -15.28
CA ASN A 158 0.66 -9.79 -15.79
C ASN A 158 0.17 -10.89 -14.83
N PHE A 159 1.08 -11.72 -14.36
CA PHE A 159 0.76 -12.80 -13.42
C PHE A 159 0.21 -12.24 -12.10
N GLN A 160 0.84 -11.20 -11.55
CA GLN A 160 0.39 -10.57 -10.32
C GLN A 160 -1.06 -10.09 -10.43
N VAL A 161 -1.39 -9.36 -11.50
CA VAL A 161 -2.75 -8.84 -11.71
C VAL A 161 -3.73 -9.98 -12.03
N PHE A 162 -3.31 -10.98 -12.80
CA PHE A 162 -4.13 -12.17 -13.05
C PHE A 162 -4.56 -12.85 -11.76
N ILE A 163 -3.65 -13.11 -10.83
CA ILE A 163 -3.98 -13.74 -9.54
C ILE A 163 -4.95 -12.89 -8.71
N LEU A 164 -4.76 -11.56 -8.66
CA LEU A 164 -5.68 -10.67 -7.97
C LEU A 164 -7.12 -10.75 -8.51
N THR A 165 -7.27 -11.00 -9.80
CA THR A 165 -8.56 -10.97 -10.49
C THR A 165 -9.25 -12.32 -10.61
N THR A 166 -8.52 -13.42 -10.44
CA THR A 166 -9.06 -14.78 -10.51
C THR A 166 -9.48 -15.32 -9.14
N ARG A 167 -9.16 -14.66 -8.05
CA ARG A 167 -9.67 -14.95 -6.70
C ARG A 167 -11.17 -14.60 -6.52
N ASP A 168 -11.93 -14.54 -7.62
CA ASP A 168 -13.38 -14.33 -7.56
C ASP A 168 -14.06 -15.65 -7.15
N TYR A 169 -14.30 -15.80 -5.83
CA TYR A 169 -14.94 -16.98 -5.20
C TYR A 169 -16.37 -17.28 -5.67
N LYS A 170 -16.88 -16.59 -6.70
CA LYS A 170 -18.25 -16.76 -7.17
C LYS A 170 -18.53 -18.10 -7.85
N ASP A 171 -17.50 -18.80 -8.29
CA ASP A 171 -17.68 -20.07 -9.03
C ASP A 171 -17.69 -21.32 -8.15
N GLU A 172 -17.29 -21.25 -6.87
CA GLU A 172 -17.26 -22.40 -5.96
C GLU A 172 -18.59 -22.72 -5.26
N ILE A 173 -19.61 -21.85 -5.40
CA ILE A 173 -20.92 -22.04 -4.72
C ILE A 173 -21.93 -22.78 -5.64
N LYS A 174 -21.53 -23.26 -6.79
CA LYS A 174 -22.40 -23.99 -7.75
C LYS A 174 -22.09 -25.48 -7.89
N SER A 175 -21.57 -26.12 -6.86
CA SER A 175 -21.47 -27.60 -6.84
C SER A 175 -22.25 -28.20 -5.67
#